data_8ef96fac4f975eb37a7613ae4a1924ff
#
_entry.id   8ef96fac4f975eb37a7613ae4a1924ff
#
_cell.length_a   1.000
_cell.length_b   1.000
_cell.length_c   1.000
_cell.angle_alpha   90.00
_cell.angle_beta   90.00
_cell.angle_gamma   90.00
#
_symmetry.space_group_name_H-M   'P 1'
#
loop_
_entity.id
_entity.type
_entity.pdbx_description
1 polymer ?
#
loop_
_entity_poly.entity_id
_entity_poly.type
_entity_poly.pdbx_seq_one_letter_code
_entity_poly.pdbx_strand_id
1 'polypeptide(L)' 'MMANPILLQKKYARVIECFAKQQGISLDKALDLFYRSEVYQLMRDGVSDMHCMSDLYLAEELRLEYEGRE' A
#
# COMPACT_ATOMS: atom_id res chain seq x y z
N MET A 1 7.64 10.11 -15.10
CA MET A 1 8.02 11.10 -14.09
C MET A 1 8.11 10.44 -12.72
N MET A 2 9.17 10.69 -12.01
CA MET A 2 9.37 10.07 -10.70
C MET A 2 8.58 10.81 -9.63
N ALA A 3 7.93 10.05 -8.76
CA ALA A 3 7.21 10.64 -7.65
C ALA A 3 8.20 11.23 -6.64
N ASN A 4 7.80 12.31 -5.98
CA ASN A 4 8.59 12.91 -4.92
C ASN A 4 8.73 11.90 -3.75
N PRO A 5 9.95 11.54 -3.33
CA PRO A 5 10.14 10.54 -2.27
C PRO A 5 9.43 10.87 -0.96
N ILE A 6 9.38 12.14 -0.59
CA ILE A 6 8.72 12.55 0.65
C ILE A 6 7.21 12.36 0.53
N LEU A 7 6.63 12.75 -0.59
CA LEU A 7 5.19 12.57 -0.83
C LEU A 7 4.85 11.10 -0.91
N LEU A 8 5.73 10.31 -1.50
CA LEU A 8 5.52 8.88 -1.62
C LEU A 8 5.52 8.20 -0.24
N GLN A 9 6.43 8.61 0.64
CA GLN A 9 6.46 8.09 2.02
C GLN A 9 5.17 8.39 2.77
N LYS A 10 4.65 9.60 2.59
CA LYS A 10 3.37 9.98 3.21
C LYS A 10 2.23 9.15 2.66
N LYS A 11 2.25 8.88 1.36
CA LYS A 11 1.25 8.06 0.71
C LYS A 11 1.28 6.63 1.27
N TYR A 12 2.46 6.06 1.42
CA TYR A 12 2.61 4.73 2.01
C TYR A 12 1.98 4.68 3.40
N ALA A 13 2.27 5.69 4.22
CA ALA A 13 1.74 5.73 5.60
C ALA A 13 0.22 5.73 5.59
N ARG A 14 -0.41 6.52 4.73
CA ARG A 14 -1.86 6.58 4.65
C ARG A 14 -2.47 5.27 4.20
N VAL A 15 -1.85 4.63 3.21
CA VAL A 15 -2.34 3.34 2.69
C VAL A 15 -2.22 2.27 3.78
N ILE A 16 -1.09 2.24 4.48
CA ILE A 16 -0.87 1.27 5.56
C ILE A 16 -1.90 1.44 6.66
N GLU A 17 -2.17 2.69 7.08
CA GLU A 17 -3.18 2.97 8.10
C GLU A 17 -4.56 2.53 7.65
N CYS A 18 -4.91 2.85 6.42
CA CYS A 18 -6.22 2.48 5.86
C CYS A 18 -6.37 0.96 5.85
N PHE A 19 -5.35 0.27 5.40
CA PHE A 19 -5.34 -1.20 5.35
C PHE A 19 -5.46 -1.80 6.75
N ALA A 20 -4.69 -1.27 7.71
CA ALA A 20 -4.74 -1.76 9.09
C ALA A 20 -6.13 -1.64 9.67
N LYS A 21 -6.78 -0.50 9.45
CA LYS A 21 -8.14 -0.26 9.96
C LYS A 21 -9.15 -1.20 9.31
N GLN A 22 -9.05 -1.37 8.01
CA GLN A 22 -9.96 -2.25 7.28
C GLN A 22 -9.86 -3.69 7.72
N GLN A 23 -8.63 -4.15 8.01
CA GLN A 23 -8.39 -5.53 8.38
C GLN A 23 -8.45 -5.78 9.89
N GLY A 24 -8.50 -4.72 10.68
CA GLY A 24 -8.49 -4.86 12.14
C GLY A 24 -7.18 -5.43 12.66
N ILE A 25 -6.08 -5.09 12.03
CA ILE A 25 -4.74 -5.56 12.43
C ILE A 25 -3.91 -4.38 12.93
N SER A 26 -2.80 -4.69 13.60
CA SER A 26 -1.91 -3.66 14.11
C SER A 26 -1.18 -2.95 12.97
N LEU A 27 -0.72 -1.73 13.24
CA LEU A 27 0.08 -0.99 12.26
C LEU A 27 1.37 -1.74 11.93
N ASP A 28 2.00 -2.37 12.91
CA ASP A 28 3.22 -3.14 12.70
C ASP A 28 2.99 -4.27 11.71
N LYS A 29 1.87 -4.98 11.88
CA LYS A 29 1.53 -6.06 10.98
C LYS A 29 1.22 -5.54 9.58
N ALA A 30 0.46 -4.46 9.50
CA ALA A 30 0.11 -3.85 8.22
C ALA A 30 1.36 -3.35 7.49
N LEU A 31 2.29 -2.76 8.24
CA LEU A 31 3.55 -2.28 7.70
C LEU A 31 4.36 -3.42 7.08
N ASP A 32 4.48 -4.51 7.82
CA ASP A 32 5.21 -5.68 7.35
C ASP A 32 4.60 -6.25 6.08
N LEU A 33 3.28 -6.40 6.07
CA LEU A 33 2.57 -6.94 4.91
C LEU A 33 2.71 -6.00 3.71
N PHE A 34 2.62 -4.69 3.94
CA PHE A 34 2.74 -3.71 2.86
C PHE A 34 4.10 -3.78 2.18
N TYR A 35 5.19 -3.81 2.95
CA TYR A 35 6.53 -3.80 2.38
C TYR A 35 6.91 -5.12 1.71
N ARG A 36 6.15 -6.18 1.95
CA ARG A 36 6.32 -7.45 1.26
C ARG A 36 5.40 -7.58 0.06
N SER A 37 4.53 -6.60 -0.17
CA SER A 37 3.49 -6.70 -1.18
C SER A 37 3.98 -6.28 -2.56
N GLU A 38 3.29 -6.78 -3.57
CA GLU A 38 3.48 -6.35 -4.94
C GLU A 38 2.96 -4.93 -5.12
N VAL A 39 1.93 -4.55 -4.37
CA VAL A 39 1.39 -3.18 -4.39
C VAL A 39 2.49 -2.17 -4.08
N TYR A 40 3.29 -2.43 -3.04
CA TYR A 40 4.40 -1.56 -2.69
C TYR A 40 5.40 -1.44 -3.84
N GLN A 41 5.75 -2.57 -4.46
CA GLN A 41 6.71 -2.57 -5.57
C GLN A 41 6.19 -1.76 -6.76
N LEU A 42 4.91 -1.92 -7.08
CA LEU A 42 4.29 -1.20 -8.18
C LEU A 42 4.24 0.30 -7.90
N MET A 43 3.93 0.69 -6.67
CA MET A 43 3.91 2.09 -6.28
C MET A 43 5.31 2.70 -6.34
N ARG A 44 6.29 1.99 -5.82
CA ARG A 44 7.67 2.47 -5.79
C ARG A 44 8.21 2.68 -7.20
N ASP A 45 7.90 1.76 -8.10
CA ASP A 45 8.41 1.78 -9.46
C ASP A 45 7.55 2.63 -10.40
N GLY A 46 6.40 3.12 -9.92
CA GLY A 46 5.52 3.97 -10.71
C GLY A 46 4.80 3.24 -11.83
N VAL A 47 4.69 1.92 -11.73
CA VAL A 47 4.05 1.10 -12.78
C VAL A 47 2.57 1.43 -12.84
N SER A 48 2.09 1.76 -14.05
CA SER A 48 0.68 2.08 -14.31
C SER A 48 0.14 3.16 -13.37
N ASP A 49 1.01 4.07 -12.92
CA ASP A 49 0.65 5.17 -12.02
C ASP A 49 -0.05 4.69 -10.73
N MET A 50 0.32 3.53 -10.25
CA MET A 50 -0.26 2.99 -9.02
C MET A 50 -0.16 3.95 -7.85
N HIS A 51 0.95 4.70 -7.76
CA HIS A 51 1.13 5.67 -6.68
C HIS A 51 0.13 6.83 -6.73
N CYS A 52 -0.58 6.99 -7.83
CA CYS A 52 -1.59 8.04 -8.00
C CYS A 52 -3.00 7.58 -7.64
N MET A 53 -3.18 6.30 -7.35
CA MET A 53 -4.48 5.77 -6.99
C MET A 53 -4.87 6.21 -5.58
N SER A 54 -6.17 6.16 -5.26
CA SER A 54 -6.64 6.56 -3.95
C SER A 54 -6.13 5.61 -2.87
N ASP A 55 -6.08 6.11 -1.64
CA ASP A 55 -5.67 5.29 -0.49
C ASP A 55 -6.58 4.08 -0.35
N LEU A 56 -7.87 4.27 -0.52
CA LEU A 56 -8.84 3.17 -0.43
C LEU A 56 -8.62 2.12 -1.50
N TYR A 57 -8.35 2.56 -2.72
CA TYR A 57 -8.09 1.64 -3.82
C TYR A 57 -6.86 0.77 -3.53
N LEU A 58 -5.79 1.40 -3.07
CA LEU A 58 -4.55 0.70 -2.80
C LEU A 58 -4.68 -0.24 -1.60
N ALA A 59 -5.41 0.19 -0.57
CA ALA A 59 -5.68 -0.67 0.58
C ALA A 59 -6.50 -1.89 0.16
N GLU A 60 -7.45 -1.71 -0.75
CA GLU A 60 -8.26 -2.81 -1.26
C GLU A 60 -7.41 -3.80 -2.07
N GLU A 61 -6.48 -3.29 -2.87
CA GLU A 61 -5.56 -4.14 -3.62
C GLU A 61 -4.67 -4.94 -2.69
N LEU A 62 -4.23 -4.32 -1.59
CA LEU A 62 -3.47 -5.02 -0.56
C LEU A 62 -4.30 -6.14 0.07
N ARG A 63 -5.56 -5.86 0.37
CA ARG A 63 -6.45 -6.85 0.96
C ARG A 63 -6.59 -8.05 0.04
N LEU A 64 -6.83 -7.80 -1.24
CA LEU A 64 -6.99 -8.88 -2.22
C LEU A 64 -5.72 -9.71 -2.33
N GLU A 65 -4.57 -9.05 -2.34
CA GLU A 65 -3.28 -9.73 -2.40
C GLU A 65 -3.05 -10.59 -1.16
N TYR A 66 -3.36 -10.04 0.01
CA TYR A 66 -3.20 -10.73 1.27
C TYR A 66 -4.08 -11.97 1.34
N GLU A 67 -5.35 -11.82 0.96
CA GLU A 67 -6.29 -12.95 0.97
C GLU A 67 -5.94 -14.00 -0.08
N GLY A 68 -5.39 -13.57 -1.20
CA GLY A 68 -5.02 -14.47 -2.28
C GLY A 68 -3.78 -15.30 -2.01
N ARG A 69 -3.06 -15.01 -0.92
CA ARG A 69 -1.83 -15.73 -0.60
C ARG A 69 -2.03 -16.99 0.24
N GLU A 70 -3.24 -17.22 0.62
CA GLU A 70 -3.53 -18.45 1.32
C GLU A 70 -3.61 -19.61 0.33
#